data_1392c44e8f0a159a35fb398b688cf2b7
#
_entry.id   1392c44e8f0a159a35fb398b688cf2b7
#
_cell.length_a   1.000
_cell.length_b   1.000
_cell.length_c   1.000
_cell.angle_alpha   90.00
_cell.angle_beta   90.00
_cell.angle_gamma   90.00
#
_symmetry.space_group_name_H-M   'P 1'
#
loop_
_entity.id
_entity.type
_entity.pdbx_description
1 polymer ?
#
loop_
_entity_poly.entity_id
_entity_poly.type
_entity_poly.pdbx_seq_one_letter_code
_entity_poly.pdbx_strand_id
1 'polypeptide(L)'
;EWSTTPIGSVTTKGTQCEGVTLATFSGPTARNQRTYLLYQDSAAPQGFGVDEVNLTFKDSSAASASAKKIGDSISRCSKNLSTAKVSDAKEVKGPGANGKAVSGRTFTITADAGSGKEIRYQVAIASVNNKVTYLLANTTKAFGFPADEWAKLGLRAAQRASQVR
;
A
#
# COMPACT_ATOMS: atom_id res chain seq x y z
N GLU A 1 -3.97 -17.94 -11.24
CA GLU A 1 -4.52 -16.89 -12.11
C GLU A 1 -4.93 -15.66 -11.28
N TRP A 2 -4.68 -14.45 -11.78
CA TRP A 2 -5.11 -13.22 -11.13
C TRP A 2 -6.41 -12.71 -11.75
N SER A 3 -7.35 -12.29 -10.93
CA SER A 3 -8.53 -11.53 -11.34
C SER A 3 -8.56 -10.17 -10.66
N THR A 4 -9.39 -9.27 -11.17
CA THR A 4 -9.51 -7.92 -10.63
C THR A 4 -10.97 -7.56 -10.37
N THR A 5 -11.22 -6.85 -9.27
CA THR A 5 -12.52 -6.21 -9.06
C THR A 5 -12.65 -4.96 -9.94
N PRO A 6 -13.86 -4.51 -10.25
CA PRO A 6 -14.08 -3.16 -10.77
C PRO A 6 -13.50 -2.10 -9.84
N ILE A 7 -13.13 -0.95 -10.39
CA ILE A 7 -12.76 0.21 -9.58
C ILE A 7 -13.98 0.70 -8.81
N GLY A 8 -13.83 0.89 -7.50
CA GLY A 8 -14.93 1.25 -6.62
C GLY A 8 -14.47 2.09 -5.42
N SER A 9 -15.34 2.21 -4.45
CA SER A 9 -15.06 2.88 -3.18
C SER A 9 -13.97 2.17 -2.38
N VAL A 10 -13.26 2.92 -1.54
CA VAL A 10 -12.23 2.35 -0.66
C VAL A 10 -12.91 1.57 0.47
N THR A 11 -12.65 0.28 0.53
CA THR A 11 -13.20 -0.65 1.52
C THR A 11 -12.12 -1.24 2.43
N THR A 12 -10.85 -1.21 2.02
CA THR A 12 -9.75 -1.71 2.85
C THR A 12 -9.62 -0.90 4.14
N LYS A 13 -9.45 -1.61 5.24
CA LYS A 13 -9.23 -0.99 6.56
C LYS A 13 -7.76 -0.61 6.80
N GLY A 14 -6.86 -1.00 5.89
CA GLY A 14 -5.42 -0.87 6.10
C GLY A 14 -4.91 -1.82 7.19
N THR A 15 -3.78 -1.47 7.79
CA THR A 15 -3.08 -2.27 8.80
C THR A 15 -3.20 -1.71 10.23
N GLN A 16 -3.88 -0.59 10.41
CA GLN A 16 -3.90 0.25 11.62
C GLN A 16 -2.56 1.00 11.89
N CYS A 17 -1.56 0.84 11.06
CA CYS A 17 -0.28 1.53 11.19
C CYS A 17 -0.23 2.86 10.43
N GLU A 18 -1.17 3.11 9.53
CA GLU A 18 -1.20 4.29 8.65
C GLU A 18 -1.42 5.61 9.40
N GLY A 19 -1.98 5.54 10.60
CA GLY A 19 -2.36 6.72 11.39
C GLY A 19 -3.55 7.50 10.83
N VAL A 20 -4.20 6.97 9.79
CA VAL A 20 -5.40 7.49 9.15
C VAL A 20 -6.30 6.34 8.69
N THR A 21 -7.57 6.61 8.52
CA THR A 21 -8.50 5.69 7.86
C THR A 21 -8.57 6.05 6.38
N LEU A 22 -8.01 5.18 5.50
CA LEU A 22 -7.84 5.46 4.07
C LEU A 22 -9.14 5.87 3.36
N ALA A 23 -10.27 5.29 3.79
CA ALA A 23 -11.58 5.58 3.20
C ALA A 23 -12.11 6.97 3.54
N THR A 24 -11.71 7.57 4.67
CA THR A 24 -12.43 8.73 5.23
C THR A 24 -11.57 9.91 5.64
N PHE A 25 -10.22 9.76 5.78
CA PHE A 25 -9.40 10.87 6.26
C PHE A 25 -9.49 12.10 5.33
N SER A 26 -9.37 13.27 5.91
CA SER A 26 -9.43 14.54 5.17
C SER A 26 -8.16 14.78 4.35
N GLY A 27 -8.33 15.40 3.18
CA GLY A 27 -7.22 15.77 2.29
C GLY A 27 -7.42 15.33 0.85
N PRO A 28 -7.68 14.04 0.56
CA PRO A 28 -7.98 13.62 -0.80
C PRO A 28 -9.28 14.24 -1.33
N THR A 29 -9.22 14.71 -2.57
CA THR A 29 -10.38 15.20 -3.33
C THR A 29 -11.13 14.06 -4.02
N ALA A 30 -10.44 12.96 -4.30
CA ALA A 30 -11.04 11.73 -4.80
C ALA A 30 -10.25 10.52 -4.29
N ARG A 31 -10.92 9.39 -4.22
CA ARG A 31 -10.33 8.11 -3.81
C ARG A 31 -11.04 6.94 -4.46
N ASN A 32 -10.27 5.93 -4.83
CA ASN A 32 -10.81 4.69 -5.35
C ASN A 32 -9.93 3.50 -4.95
N GLN A 33 -10.48 2.30 -5.09
CA GLN A 33 -9.82 1.04 -4.81
C GLN A 33 -10.08 0.05 -5.94
N ARG A 34 -9.08 -0.78 -6.20
CA ARG A 34 -9.20 -2.03 -6.95
C ARG A 34 -8.52 -3.14 -6.16
N THR A 35 -9.12 -4.31 -6.14
CA THR A 35 -8.54 -5.50 -5.51
C THR A 35 -8.16 -6.51 -6.59
N TYR A 36 -6.96 -7.04 -6.49
CA TYR A 36 -6.43 -8.13 -7.31
C TYR A 36 -6.44 -9.39 -6.45
N LEU A 37 -7.11 -10.43 -6.89
CA LEU A 37 -7.22 -11.71 -6.18
C LEU A 37 -6.49 -12.80 -6.96
N LEU A 38 -5.72 -13.61 -6.25
CA LEU A 38 -5.08 -14.79 -6.80
C LEU A 38 -5.98 -16.00 -6.61
N TYR A 39 -6.40 -16.59 -7.73
CA TYR A 39 -7.20 -17.80 -7.74
C TYR A 39 -6.39 -19.00 -8.19
N GLN A 40 -6.79 -20.19 -7.71
CA GLN A 40 -6.29 -21.49 -8.21
C GLN A 40 -4.78 -21.70 -7.99
N ASP A 41 -4.19 -21.08 -6.98
CA ASP A 41 -2.85 -21.40 -6.55
C ASP A 41 -2.94 -22.15 -5.22
N SER A 42 -2.59 -23.44 -5.22
CA SER A 42 -2.66 -24.29 -4.04
C SER A 42 -1.66 -23.90 -2.94
N ALA A 43 -0.62 -23.13 -3.29
CA ALA A 43 0.37 -22.62 -2.36
C ALA A 43 -0.07 -21.29 -1.72
N ALA A 44 -1.00 -20.56 -2.35
CA ALA A 44 -1.48 -19.28 -1.84
C ALA A 44 -2.49 -19.48 -0.71
N PRO A 45 -2.45 -18.63 0.34
CA PRO A 45 -3.52 -18.57 1.33
C PRO A 45 -4.86 -18.25 0.66
N GLN A 46 -5.93 -18.82 1.21
CA GLN A 46 -7.27 -18.51 0.72
C GLN A 46 -7.54 -17.00 0.79
N GLY A 47 -8.01 -16.44 -0.32
CA GLY A 47 -8.29 -15.01 -0.43
C GLY A 47 -7.04 -14.12 -0.51
N PHE A 48 -5.88 -14.69 -0.88
CA PHE A 48 -4.68 -13.88 -1.10
C PHE A 48 -4.91 -12.88 -2.23
N GLY A 49 -4.58 -11.63 -1.96
CA GLY A 49 -4.77 -10.55 -2.91
C GLY A 49 -3.99 -9.29 -2.57
N VAL A 50 -4.13 -8.32 -3.45
CA VAL A 50 -3.53 -6.99 -3.30
C VAL A 50 -4.64 -5.96 -3.45
N ASP A 51 -4.82 -5.13 -2.44
CA ASP A 51 -5.61 -3.91 -2.54
C ASP A 51 -4.74 -2.77 -3.08
N GLU A 52 -5.21 -2.13 -4.13
CA GLU A 52 -4.64 -0.90 -4.67
C GLU A 52 -5.59 0.25 -4.40
N VAL A 53 -5.18 1.18 -3.54
CA VAL A 53 -5.92 2.41 -3.23
C VAL A 53 -5.23 3.58 -3.88
N ASN A 54 -5.97 4.35 -4.66
CA ASN A 54 -5.50 5.58 -5.28
C ASN A 54 -6.23 6.78 -4.69
N LEU A 55 -5.44 7.75 -4.21
CA LEU A 55 -5.90 8.98 -3.59
C LEU A 55 -5.46 10.17 -4.46
N THR A 56 -6.39 11.03 -4.82
CA THR A 56 -6.12 12.26 -5.57
C THR A 56 -6.19 13.44 -4.61
N PHE A 57 -5.23 14.34 -4.69
CA PHE A 57 -5.13 15.55 -3.88
C PHE A 57 -5.24 16.81 -4.76
N LYS A 58 -5.41 17.96 -4.13
CA LYS A 58 -5.47 19.24 -4.83
C LYS A 58 -4.20 19.56 -5.62
N ASP A 59 -3.05 19.14 -5.10
CA ASP A 59 -1.73 19.40 -5.68
C ASP A 59 -0.69 18.34 -5.27
N SER A 60 0.49 18.41 -5.89
CA SER A 60 1.57 17.46 -5.63
C SER A 60 2.21 17.60 -4.24
N SER A 61 2.18 18.79 -3.67
CA SER A 61 2.69 19.03 -2.31
C SER A 61 1.83 18.32 -1.28
N ALA A 62 0.50 18.43 -1.39
CA ALA A 62 -0.44 17.74 -0.51
C ALA A 62 -0.33 16.22 -0.64
N ALA A 63 -0.17 15.70 -1.87
CA ALA A 63 0.02 14.28 -2.11
C ALA A 63 1.33 13.78 -1.46
N SER A 64 2.45 14.45 -1.73
CA SER A 64 3.76 14.07 -1.18
C SER A 64 3.77 14.14 0.35
N ALA A 65 3.21 15.20 0.94
CA ALA A 65 3.11 15.35 2.39
C ALA A 65 2.27 14.23 3.02
N SER A 66 1.15 13.85 2.38
CA SER A 66 0.29 12.77 2.85
C SER A 66 0.97 11.40 2.76
N ALA A 67 1.63 11.09 1.64
CA ALA A 67 2.40 9.85 1.49
C ALA A 67 3.51 9.75 2.54
N LYS A 68 4.24 10.85 2.78
CA LYS A 68 5.27 10.91 3.81
C LYS A 68 4.67 10.69 5.20
N LYS A 69 3.58 11.38 5.55
CA LYS A 69 2.92 11.26 6.86
C LYS A 69 2.47 9.83 7.15
N ILE A 70 1.82 9.18 6.18
CA ILE A 70 1.37 7.79 6.31
C ILE A 70 2.58 6.86 6.46
N GLY A 71 3.58 6.99 5.61
CA GLY A 71 4.79 6.17 5.67
C GLY A 71 5.56 6.36 6.99
N ASP A 72 5.65 7.58 7.52
CA ASP A 72 6.28 7.86 8.83
C ASP A 72 5.46 7.26 9.99
N SER A 73 4.12 7.25 9.88
CA SER A 73 3.26 6.57 10.84
C SER A 73 3.52 5.06 10.84
N ILE A 74 3.57 4.44 9.66
CA ILE A 74 3.88 3.01 9.53
C ILE A 74 5.25 2.70 10.12
N SER A 75 6.28 3.48 9.83
CA SER A 75 7.63 3.29 10.37
C SER A 75 7.67 3.29 11.91
N ARG A 76 6.76 4.02 12.54
CA ARG A 76 6.66 4.14 13.99
C ARG A 76 5.61 3.23 14.63
N CYS A 77 4.99 2.36 13.85
CA CYS A 77 3.86 1.55 14.31
C CYS A 77 4.20 0.69 15.53
N SER A 78 5.41 0.14 15.60
CA SER A 78 5.87 -0.64 16.75
C SER A 78 5.97 0.15 18.06
N LYS A 79 6.04 1.49 17.99
CA LYS A 79 6.00 2.35 19.18
C LYS A 79 4.58 2.58 19.70
N ASN A 80 3.60 2.53 18.81
CA ASN A 80 2.20 2.80 19.10
C ASN A 80 1.39 1.52 19.33
N LEU A 81 1.81 0.43 18.69
CA LEU A 81 1.19 -0.89 18.77
C LEU A 81 2.30 -1.90 19.12
N SER A 82 2.41 -2.25 20.41
CA SER A 82 3.50 -3.07 20.95
C SER A 82 3.61 -4.47 20.33
N THR A 83 2.53 -4.98 19.74
CA THR A 83 2.49 -6.27 19.06
C THR A 83 2.99 -6.21 17.62
N ALA A 84 3.15 -5.01 17.06
CA ALA A 84 3.58 -4.84 15.67
C ALA A 84 5.11 -4.72 15.58
N LYS A 85 5.67 -5.39 14.56
CA LYS A 85 7.05 -5.23 14.11
C LYS A 85 7.03 -4.76 12.68
N VAL A 86 7.82 -3.73 12.37
CA VAL A 86 7.93 -3.15 11.04
C VAL A 86 9.35 -3.35 10.55
N SER A 87 9.51 -3.93 9.36
CA SER A 87 10.81 -4.05 8.71
C SER A 87 11.29 -2.71 8.16
N ASP A 88 12.59 -2.63 7.87
CA ASP A 88 13.18 -1.47 7.20
C ASP A 88 12.46 -1.17 5.88
N ALA A 89 12.21 0.10 5.65
CA ALA A 89 11.56 0.58 4.44
C ALA A 89 12.51 0.48 3.24
N LYS A 90 12.05 -0.12 2.14
CA LYS A 90 12.70 0.01 0.83
C LYS A 90 12.12 1.19 0.08
N GLU A 91 13.00 1.92 -0.63
CA GLU A 91 12.57 3.02 -1.48
C GLU A 91 11.82 2.53 -2.72
N VAL A 92 10.79 3.28 -3.09
CA VAL A 92 10.08 3.16 -4.37
C VAL A 92 10.41 4.41 -5.15
N LYS A 93 11.29 4.30 -6.13
CA LYS A 93 11.76 5.41 -6.96
C LYS A 93 11.78 5.03 -8.43
N GLY A 94 11.42 5.97 -9.29
CA GLY A 94 11.50 5.81 -10.73
C GLY A 94 10.80 6.93 -11.48
N PRO A 95 10.85 6.89 -12.82
CA PRO A 95 10.14 7.86 -13.64
C PRO A 95 8.64 7.64 -13.53
N GLY A 96 7.89 8.72 -13.36
CA GLY A 96 6.45 8.76 -13.51
C GLY A 96 6.05 9.30 -14.88
N ALA A 97 4.74 9.43 -15.13
CA ALA A 97 4.24 10.09 -16.32
C ALA A 97 4.67 11.56 -16.38
N ASN A 98 4.86 12.08 -17.59
CA ASN A 98 5.20 13.49 -17.81
C ASN A 98 6.50 13.96 -17.13
N GLY A 99 7.49 13.06 -16.96
CA GLY A 99 8.79 13.40 -16.41
C GLY A 99 8.80 13.69 -14.89
N LYS A 100 7.68 13.49 -14.20
CA LYS A 100 7.62 13.61 -12.74
C LYS A 100 8.12 12.32 -12.08
N ALA A 101 8.93 12.44 -11.04
CA ALA A 101 9.44 11.28 -10.32
C ALA A 101 8.37 10.67 -9.40
N VAL A 102 8.35 9.33 -9.36
CA VAL A 102 7.68 8.58 -8.29
C VAL A 102 8.59 8.54 -7.08
N SER A 103 8.05 8.80 -5.91
CA SER A 103 8.75 8.67 -4.63
C SER A 103 7.89 7.97 -3.60
N GLY A 104 8.45 6.96 -2.93
CA GLY A 104 7.70 6.20 -1.96
C GLY A 104 8.55 5.21 -1.19
N ARG A 105 7.90 4.37 -0.41
CA ARG A 105 8.52 3.35 0.44
C ARG A 105 7.66 2.09 0.52
N THR A 106 8.32 0.97 0.82
CA THR A 106 7.63 -0.29 1.15
C THR A 106 7.92 -0.71 2.57
N PHE A 107 7.03 -1.50 3.15
CA PHE A 107 7.13 -2.01 4.51
C PHE A 107 6.65 -3.45 4.56
N THR A 108 7.22 -4.24 5.46
CA THR A 108 6.60 -5.46 5.94
C THR A 108 6.22 -5.24 7.40
N ILE A 109 4.96 -5.49 7.73
CA ILE A 109 4.41 -5.34 9.07
C ILE A 109 4.00 -6.73 9.54
N THR A 110 4.50 -7.15 10.71
CA THR A 110 4.03 -8.36 11.37
C THR A 110 3.43 -7.99 12.70
N ALA A 111 2.34 -8.63 13.08
CA ALA A 111 1.70 -8.42 14.36
C ALA A 111 1.23 -9.75 14.93
N ASP A 112 1.24 -9.87 16.27
CA ASP A 112 0.63 -11.00 16.95
C ASP A 112 -0.89 -10.77 17.05
N ALA A 113 -1.65 -11.68 16.43
CA ALA A 113 -3.11 -11.67 16.50
C ALA A 113 -3.67 -12.40 17.75
N GLY A 114 -2.80 -12.79 18.66
CA GLY A 114 -3.15 -13.65 19.77
C GLY A 114 -3.10 -15.14 19.40
N SER A 115 -3.02 -16.02 20.40
CA SER A 115 -2.98 -17.48 20.20
C SER A 115 -1.82 -17.98 19.31
N GLY A 116 -0.70 -17.25 19.25
CA GLY A 116 0.45 -17.60 18.41
C GLY A 116 0.25 -17.44 16.91
N LYS A 117 -0.82 -16.76 16.48
CA LYS A 117 -1.07 -16.44 15.08
C LYS A 117 -0.40 -15.13 14.70
N GLU A 118 0.49 -15.19 13.71
CA GLU A 118 1.10 -14.00 13.13
C GLU A 118 0.22 -13.49 11.97
N ILE A 119 -0.09 -12.20 12.00
CA ILE A 119 -0.62 -11.46 10.86
C ILE A 119 0.56 -10.78 10.17
N ARG A 120 0.62 -10.86 8.86
CA ARG A 120 1.69 -10.27 8.07
C ARG A 120 1.12 -9.49 6.88
N TYR A 121 1.55 -8.25 6.77
CA TYR A 121 1.20 -7.38 5.66
C TYR A 121 2.44 -6.89 4.93
N GLN A 122 2.32 -6.75 3.62
CA GLN A 122 3.24 -5.95 2.82
C GLN A 122 2.51 -4.70 2.35
N VAL A 123 3.14 -3.55 2.56
CA VAL A 123 2.60 -2.24 2.19
C VAL A 123 3.59 -1.56 1.27
N ALA A 124 3.08 -0.92 0.21
CA ALA A 124 3.81 0.07 -0.57
C ALA A 124 3.01 1.36 -0.60
N ILE A 125 3.67 2.50 -0.37
CA ILE A 125 3.07 3.81 -0.52
C ILE A 125 3.98 4.70 -1.35
N ALA A 126 3.43 5.31 -2.38
CA ALA A 126 4.18 6.18 -3.29
C ALA A 126 3.33 7.35 -3.75
N SER A 127 3.98 8.49 -3.99
CA SER A 127 3.35 9.66 -4.58
C SER A 127 3.97 10.01 -5.93
N VAL A 128 3.15 10.53 -6.81
CA VAL A 128 3.54 11.09 -8.11
C VAL A 128 2.51 12.14 -8.52
N ASN A 129 2.94 13.32 -8.93
CA ASN A 129 2.03 14.44 -9.18
C ASN A 129 1.12 14.67 -7.94
N ASN A 130 -0.16 14.85 -8.17
CA ASN A 130 -1.18 15.03 -7.12
C ASN A 130 -1.81 13.70 -6.65
N LYS A 131 -1.15 12.57 -6.89
CA LYS A 131 -1.69 11.24 -6.55
C LYS A 131 -0.81 10.51 -5.54
N VAL A 132 -1.46 9.75 -4.68
CA VAL A 132 -0.83 8.76 -3.80
C VAL A 132 -1.42 7.40 -4.14
N THR A 133 -0.56 6.42 -4.34
CA THR A 133 -0.92 5.02 -4.50
C THR A 133 -0.49 4.26 -3.26
N TYR A 134 -1.39 3.49 -2.70
CA TYR A 134 -1.18 2.63 -1.56
C TYR A 134 -1.50 1.20 -1.97
N LEU A 135 -0.56 0.27 -1.80
CA LEU A 135 -0.77 -1.16 -2.00
C LEU A 135 -0.73 -1.87 -0.64
N LEU A 136 -1.64 -2.80 -0.46
CA LEU A 136 -1.70 -3.68 0.70
C LEU A 136 -1.86 -5.12 0.25
N ALA A 137 -0.94 -6.00 0.67
CA ALA A 137 -1.10 -7.44 0.53
C ALA A 137 -1.13 -8.10 1.91
N ASN A 138 -2.10 -8.99 2.13
CA ASN A 138 -2.13 -9.87 3.29
C ASN A 138 -1.31 -11.12 2.96
N THR A 139 -0.14 -11.25 3.57
CA THR A 139 0.85 -12.28 3.28
C THR A 139 1.04 -13.25 4.43
N THR A 140 1.76 -14.33 4.21
CA THR A 140 2.25 -15.22 5.27
C THR A 140 3.76 -15.27 5.25
N LYS A 141 4.37 -15.95 6.21
CA LYS A 141 5.82 -16.17 6.23
C LYS A 141 6.30 -16.97 5.01
N ALA A 142 5.47 -17.92 4.56
CA ALA A 142 5.78 -18.79 3.42
C ALA A 142 5.30 -18.25 2.07
N PHE A 143 4.37 -17.29 2.06
CA PHE A 143 3.75 -16.78 0.85
C PHE A 143 3.63 -15.25 0.87
N GLY A 144 4.32 -14.60 -0.03
CA GLY A 144 4.34 -13.15 -0.19
C GLY A 144 5.23 -12.73 -1.36
N PHE A 145 5.43 -11.46 -1.52
CA PHE A 145 6.29 -10.91 -2.57
C PHE A 145 7.72 -10.73 -2.05
N PRO A 146 8.77 -11.09 -2.84
CA PRO A 146 10.12 -10.63 -2.57
C PRO A 146 10.15 -9.10 -2.46
N ALA A 147 10.97 -8.57 -1.56
CA ALA A 147 10.95 -7.13 -1.26
C ALA A 147 11.22 -6.24 -2.48
N ASP A 148 12.11 -6.67 -3.39
CA ASP A 148 12.40 -5.92 -4.61
C ASP A 148 11.25 -5.97 -5.62
N GLU A 149 10.57 -7.11 -5.74
CA GLU A 149 9.39 -7.25 -6.57
C GLU A 149 8.21 -6.42 -6.03
N TRP A 150 8.06 -6.37 -4.71
CA TRP A 150 7.05 -5.54 -4.08
C TRP A 150 7.29 -4.04 -4.33
N ALA A 151 8.55 -3.59 -4.25
CA ALA A 151 8.92 -2.22 -4.60
C ALA A 151 8.65 -1.91 -6.08
N LYS A 152 8.95 -2.83 -7.00
CA LYS A 152 8.63 -2.69 -8.42
C LYS A 152 7.11 -2.63 -8.68
N LEU A 153 6.31 -3.43 -7.96
CA LEU A 153 4.85 -3.37 -8.04
C LEU A 153 4.33 -2.00 -7.59
N GLY A 154 4.83 -1.50 -6.46
CA GLY A 154 4.51 -0.16 -5.98
C GLY A 154 4.84 0.95 -6.99
N LEU A 155 6.02 0.86 -7.62
CA LEU A 155 6.42 1.79 -8.68
C LEU A 155 5.46 1.73 -9.88
N ARG A 156 5.18 0.54 -10.40
CA ARG A 156 4.27 0.35 -11.55
C ARG A 156 2.85 0.83 -11.26
N ALA A 157 2.33 0.57 -10.07
CA ALA A 157 1.01 1.04 -9.66
C ALA A 157 0.95 2.57 -9.64
N ALA A 158 1.95 3.23 -9.04
CA ALA A 158 2.04 4.68 -9.03
C ALA A 158 2.18 5.27 -10.45
N GLN A 159 2.99 4.65 -11.31
CA GLN A 159 3.13 5.05 -12.71
C GLN A 159 1.78 5.01 -13.45
N ARG A 160 1.01 3.91 -13.29
CA ARG A 160 -0.34 3.79 -13.88
C ARG A 160 -1.29 4.84 -13.35
N ALA A 161 -1.32 5.04 -12.02
CA ALA A 161 -2.17 6.05 -11.41
C ALA A 161 -1.88 7.46 -11.93
N SER A 162 -0.62 7.77 -12.27
CA SER A 162 -0.22 9.05 -12.81
C SER A 162 -0.68 9.31 -14.25
N GLN A 163 -1.05 8.26 -15.00
CA GLN A 163 -1.53 8.36 -16.37
C GLN A 163 -3.04 8.62 -16.46
N VAL A 164 -3.77 8.34 -15.39
CA VAL A 164 -5.22 8.57 -15.32
C VAL A 164 -5.48 10.03 -14.95
N ARG A 165 -6.15 10.77 -15.83
CA ARG A 165 -6.58 12.17 -15.60
C ARG A 165 -7.77 12.25 -14.67
#